data_5f2c37d6a9d239ff5ee258f0b7b5e3bd
#
_entry.id   5f2c37d6a9d239ff5ee258f0b7b5e3bd
#
_cell.length_a   1.000
_cell.length_b   1.000
_cell.length_c   1.000
_cell.angle_alpha   90.00
_cell.angle_beta   90.00
_cell.angle_gamma   90.00
#
_symmetry.space_group_name_H-M   'P 1'
#
loop_
_entity.id
_entity.type
_entity.pdbx_description
1 polymer ?
#
loop_
_entity_poly.entity_id
_entity_poly.type
_entity_poly.pdbx_seq_one_letter_code
_entity_poly.pdbx_strand_id
1 'polypeptide(L)'
;IREFGILIEPQFLDYISAEKNLRLLSQLCNQKQDMRIKELLEKTELYSSRKKKVKEFSFGMKQRLGLCQCLLTEVGFLILDEPFVGLDPIGKELFKQTILDMAHKQNVPVLFSSHDLDDVDEICDRVVMISKGNKQLDQPLEHKQTYTVKIERTISDDIKRSLLEKCSDLRFFEDKIMFQDETLIIDIQKILLQKGHYICGFSVQKNNLKSLFGMEG
;
A
#
# COMPACT_ATOMS: atom_id res chain seq x y z
N ILE A 1 -6.35 8.08 27.02
CA ILE A 1 -6.95 8.57 25.76
C ILE A 1 -5.87 8.37 24.68
N ARG A 2 -6.18 7.59 23.64
CA ARG A 2 -5.26 7.45 22.49
C ARG A 2 -5.26 8.75 21.69
N GLU A 3 -4.08 9.20 21.27
CA GLU A 3 -3.90 10.48 20.60
C GLU A 3 -4.00 10.34 19.08
N PHE A 4 -4.16 11.48 18.39
CA PHE A 4 -4.05 11.54 16.93
C PHE A 4 -2.60 11.74 16.54
N GLY A 5 -2.07 10.90 15.65
CA GLY A 5 -0.83 11.15 14.93
C GLY A 5 -1.15 11.92 13.64
N ILE A 6 -0.59 13.10 13.47
CA ILE A 6 -0.88 13.93 12.29
C ILE A 6 0.44 14.35 11.62
N LEU A 7 0.58 14.02 10.35
CA LEU A 7 1.68 14.46 9.48
C LEU A 7 1.09 15.20 8.28
N ILE A 8 1.23 16.52 8.25
CA ILE A 8 0.88 17.34 7.10
C ILE A 8 2.19 17.83 6.49
N GLU A 9 2.79 18.85 7.06
CA GLU A 9 4.10 19.35 6.70
C GLU A 9 4.97 19.34 7.97
N PRO A 10 5.99 18.48 8.07
CA PRO A 10 6.71 18.32 9.32
C PRO A 10 7.52 19.58 9.64
N GLN A 11 7.21 20.19 10.78
CA GLN A 11 7.88 21.40 11.28
C GLN A 11 8.85 21.02 12.40
N PHE A 12 10.08 21.50 12.28
CA PHE A 12 11.14 21.24 13.25
C PHE A 12 11.92 22.51 13.61
N LEU A 13 12.57 22.45 14.74
CA LEU A 13 13.61 23.43 15.08
C LEU A 13 14.89 23.08 14.31
N ASP A 14 15.09 23.74 13.19
CA ASP A 14 16.12 23.42 12.19
C ASP A 14 17.57 23.52 12.72
N TYR A 15 17.79 24.32 13.77
CA TYR A 15 19.10 24.57 14.35
C TYR A 15 19.51 23.59 15.46
N ILE A 16 18.64 22.68 15.87
CA ILE A 16 18.97 21.59 16.78
C ILE A 16 18.92 20.24 16.09
N SER A 17 19.43 19.20 16.75
CA SER A 17 19.50 17.86 16.16
C SER A 17 18.13 17.19 16.10
N ALA A 18 17.99 16.17 15.22
CA ALA A 18 16.78 15.40 15.11
C ALA A 18 16.37 14.75 16.44
N GLU A 19 17.32 14.13 17.14
CA GLU A 19 17.07 13.54 18.46
C GLU A 19 16.59 14.57 19.48
N LYS A 20 17.15 15.78 19.48
CA LYS A 20 16.71 16.86 20.39
C LYS A 20 15.31 17.35 20.06
N ASN A 21 14.93 17.43 18.78
CA ASN A 21 13.55 17.74 18.37
C ASN A 21 12.57 16.74 18.98
N LEU A 22 12.82 15.43 18.80
CA LEU A 22 11.95 14.39 19.33
C LEU A 22 11.90 14.39 20.87
N ARG A 23 13.02 14.62 21.54
CA ARG A 23 13.06 14.75 23.02
C ARG A 23 12.25 15.92 23.53
N LEU A 24 12.31 17.09 22.88
CA LEU A 24 11.50 18.25 23.26
C LEU A 24 10.01 17.94 23.13
N LEU A 25 9.60 17.31 22.03
CA LEU A 25 8.20 16.90 21.83
C LEU A 25 7.75 15.88 22.88
N SER A 26 8.58 14.88 23.15
CA SER A 26 8.31 13.88 24.20
C SER A 26 8.11 14.52 25.58
N GLN A 27 8.90 15.55 25.92
CA GLN A 27 8.74 16.28 27.17
C GLN A 27 7.44 17.09 27.24
N LEU A 28 7.02 17.71 26.13
CA LEU A 28 5.74 18.42 26.04
C LEU A 28 4.54 17.48 26.25
N CYS A 29 4.67 16.21 25.84
CA CYS A 29 3.66 15.18 26.09
C CYS A 29 3.76 14.53 27.47
N ASN A 30 4.57 15.07 28.41
CA ASN A 30 4.82 14.53 29.74
C ASN A 30 5.30 13.07 29.77
N GLN A 31 5.97 12.64 28.74
CA GLN A 31 6.45 11.26 28.58
C GLN A 31 7.99 11.27 28.37
N LYS A 32 8.71 10.61 29.29
CA LYS A 32 10.15 10.32 29.05
C LYS A 32 10.25 9.05 28.22
N GLN A 33 10.50 9.19 26.93
CA GLN A 33 10.48 8.07 25.96
C GLN A 33 11.81 7.88 25.23
N ASP A 34 12.93 7.94 25.93
CA ASP A 34 14.27 7.81 25.30
C ASP A 34 14.40 6.48 24.51
N MET A 35 13.86 5.39 25.05
CA MET A 35 13.85 4.09 24.34
C MET A 35 13.00 4.15 23.07
N ARG A 36 11.82 4.74 23.15
CA ARG A 36 10.93 4.89 21.99
C ARG A 36 11.51 5.75 20.90
N ILE A 37 12.16 6.87 21.28
CA ILE A 37 12.86 7.74 20.32
C ILE A 37 13.96 6.98 19.59
N LYS A 38 14.74 6.16 20.30
CA LYS A 38 15.76 5.32 19.67
C LYS A 38 15.16 4.32 18.69
N GLU A 39 14.14 3.57 19.09
CA GLU A 39 13.42 2.60 18.24
C GLU A 39 12.87 3.26 16.97
N LEU A 40 12.23 4.41 17.09
CA LEU A 40 11.66 5.13 15.94
C LEU A 40 12.75 5.61 14.98
N LEU A 41 13.85 6.16 15.50
CA LEU A 41 15.00 6.58 14.69
C LEU A 41 15.68 5.40 13.99
N GLU A 42 15.74 4.24 14.63
CA GLU A 42 16.24 3.01 14.01
C GLU A 42 15.29 2.52 12.93
N LYS A 43 14.00 2.43 13.24
CA LYS A 43 12.96 2.01 12.31
C LYS A 43 12.88 2.90 11.05
N THR A 44 13.15 4.20 11.19
CA THR A 44 13.12 5.16 10.07
C THR A 44 14.48 5.40 9.43
N GLU A 45 15.51 4.61 9.79
CA GLU A 45 16.90 4.71 9.29
C GLU A 45 17.55 6.08 9.54
N LEU A 46 17.09 6.81 10.55
CA LEU A 46 17.64 8.11 10.92
C LEU A 46 18.63 8.04 12.09
N TYR A 47 18.81 6.87 12.72
CA TYR A 47 19.61 6.77 13.93
C TYR A 47 21.07 7.21 13.75
N SER A 48 21.69 6.90 12.62
CA SER A 48 23.06 7.33 12.28
C SER A 48 23.17 8.87 12.16
N SER A 49 22.11 9.51 11.71
CA SER A 49 22.03 10.98 11.51
C SER A 49 21.39 11.74 12.67
N ARG A 50 21.00 11.06 13.77
CA ARG A 50 20.23 11.64 14.86
C ARG A 50 20.85 12.88 15.53
N LYS A 51 22.19 13.00 15.48
CA LYS A 51 22.94 14.14 16.05
C LYS A 51 23.10 15.32 15.09
N LYS A 52 22.83 15.13 13.80
CA LYS A 52 22.89 16.22 12.81
C LYS A 52 21.73 17.20 13.05
N LYS A 53 21.94 18.47 12.73
CA LYS A 53 20.90 19.50 12.77
C LYS A 53 19.87 19.24 11.68
N VAL A 54 18.59 19.51 11.95
CA VAL A 54 17.51 19.22 10.98
C VAL A 54 17.65 20.05 9.71
N LYS A 55 18.26 21.22 9.75
CA LYS A 55 18.59 22.01 8.54
C LYS A 55 19.50 21.27 7.54
N GLU A 56 20.25 20.25 7.99
CA GLU A 56 21.14 19.43 7.16
C GLU A 56 20.44 18.22 6.57
N PHE A 57 19.15 18.02 6.91
CA PHE A 57 18.35 16.89 6.43
C PHE A 57 17.81 17.18 5.03
N SER A 58 17.79 16.13 4.18
CA SER A 58 17.03 16.17 2.94
C SER A 58 15.53 16.23 3.25
N PHE A 59 14.73 16.52 2.24
CA PHE A 59 13.28 16.53 2.38
C PHE A 59 12.77 15.16 2.86
N GLY A 60 13.20 14.04 2.24
CA GLY A 60 12.82 12.70 2.66
C GLY A 60 13.27 12.33 4.07
N MET A 61 14.44 12.85 4.54
CA MET A 61 14.84 12.68 5.94
C MET A 61 13.92 13.46 6.89
N LYS A 62 13.46 14.64 6.50
CA LYS A 62 12.49 15.42 7.29
C LYS A 62 11.14 14.70 7.34
N GLN A 63 10.67 14.11 6.22
CA GLN A 63 9.46 13.30 6.19
C GLN A 63 9.56 12.11 7.14
N ARG A 64 10.66 11.34 7.09
CA ARG A 64 10.90 10.21 8.00
C ARG A 64 10.97 10.64 9.46
N LEU A 65 11.55 11.82 9.76
CA LEU A 65 11.55 12.37 11.11
C LEU A 65 10.14 12.81 11.55
N GLY A 66 9.32 13.33 10.63
CA GLY A 66 7.90 13.64 10.88
C GLY A 66 7.10 12.41 11.26
N LEU A 67 7.36 11.28 10.60
CA LEU A 67 6.76 10.00 10.99
C LEU A 67 7.16 9.60 12.42
N CYS A 68 8.44 9.76 12.80
CA CYS A 68 8.87 9.54 14.19
C CYS A 68 8.09 10.42 15.16
N GLN A 69 7.86 11.69 14.80
CA GLN A 69 7.10 12.63 15.61
C GLN A 69 5.67 12.15 15.83
N CYS A 70 4.98 11.71 14.78
CA CYS A 70 3.61 11.19 14.88
C CYS A 70 3.50 9.94 15.75
N LEU A 71 4.55 9.14 15.80
CA LEU A 71 4.57 7.84 16.50
C LEU A 71 5.23 7.89 17.88
N LEU A 72 5.54 9.08 18.38
CA LEU A 72 6.14 9.25 19.71
C LEU A 72 5.21 8.80 20.85
N THR A 73 3.91 9.02 20.69
CA THR A 73 2.88 8.64 21.66
C THR A 73 2.08 7.43 21.18
N GLU A 74 1.23 6.89 22.04
CA GLU A 74 0.26 5.85 21.62
C GLU A 74 -0.80 6.49 20.73
N VAL A 75 -0.75 6.17 19.45
CA VAL A 75 -1.65 6.70 18.42
C VAL A 75 -2.91 5.85 18.34
N GLY A 76 -4.07 6.50 18.36
CA GLY A 76 -5.38 5.87 18.16
C GLY A 76 -5.94 6.07 16.76
N PHE A 77 -5.42 7.05 16.01
CA PHE A 77 -5.76 7.35 14.64
C PHE A 77 -4.59 8.10 13.98
N LEU A 78 -4.20 7.73 12.77
CA LEU A 78 -3.10 8.34 12.03
C LEU A 78 -3.62 9.06 10.79
N ILE A 79 -3.24 10.35 10.63
CA ILE A 79 -3.59 11.17 9.48
C ILE A 79 -2.31 11.64 8.80
N LEU A 80 -2.15 11.34 7.51
CA LEU A 80 -0.94 11.65 6.75
C LEU A 80 -1.32 12.38 5.46
N ASP A 81 -0.76 13.56 5.25
CA ASP A 81 -0.95 14.30 4.00
C ASP A 81 0.26 14.09 3.10
N GLU A 82 0.04 13.50 1.91
CA GLU A 82 1.06 13.19 0.90
C GLU A 82 2.35 12.56 1.49
N PRO A 83 2.25 11.47 2.30
CA PRO A 83 3.37 10.99 3.09
C PRO A 83 4.56 10.48 2.27
N PHE A 84 4.35 10.13 1.01
CA PHE A 84 5.36 9.52 0.14
C PHE A 84 6.13 10.51 -0.72
N VAL A 85 5.69 11.77 -0.77
CA VAL A 85 6.32 12.81 -1.59
C VAL A 85 7.77 13.06 -1.13
N GLY A 86 8.68 13.06 -2.10
CA GLY A 86 10.11 13.33 -1.87
C GLY A 86 10.89 12.23 -1.15
N LEU A 87 10.30 11.06 -0.98
CA LEU A 87 11.01 9.87 -0.51
C LEU A 87 11.70 9.15 -1.68
N ASP A 88 12.87 8.61 -1.41
CA ASP A 88 13.51 7.62 -2.27
C ASP A 88 12.74 6.28 -2.21
N PRO A 89 12.95 5.34 -3.13
CA PRO A 89 12.21 4.06 -3.15
C PRO A 89 12.31 3.29 -1.83
N ILE A 90 13.47 3.29 -1.18
CA ILE A 90 13.68 2.62 0.11
C ILE A 90 12.87 3.31 1.21
N GLY A 91 12.92 4.64 1.28
CA GLY A 91 12.15 5.42 2.23
C GLY A 91 10.64 5.28 2.03
N LYS A 92 10.19 5.18 0.78
CA LYS A 92 8.79 4.95 0.43
C LYS A 92 8.30 3.60 0.94
N GLU A 93 9.08 2.54 0.70
CA GLU A 93 8.77 1.19 1.18
C GLU A 93 8.72 1.13 2.71
N LEU A 94 9.68 1.74 3.38
CA LEU A 94 9.71 1.83 4.84
C LEU A 94 8.46 2.54 5.40
N PHE A 95 8.01 3.60 4.75
CA PHE A 95 6.79 4.32 5.13
C PHE A 95 5.56 3.44 4.96
N LYS A 96 5.41 2.77 3.81
CA LYS A 96 4.31 1.84 3.53
C LYS A 96 4.24 0.72 4.57
N GLN A 97 5.36 0.07 4.85
CA GLN A 97 5.43 -0.98 5.86
C GLN A 97 5.05 -0.47 7.25
N THR A 98 5.44 0.76 7.60
CA THR A 98 5.05 1.36 8.87
C THR A 98 3.55 1.60 8.95
N ILE A 99 2.92 2.09 7.86
CA ILE A 99 1.46 2.28 7.77
C ILE A 99 0.73 0.94 7.92
N LEU A 100 1.16 -0.09 7.18
CA LEU A 100 0.58 -1.43 7.24
C LEU A 100 0.72 -2.06 8.64
N ASP A 101 1.88 -1.89 9.28
CA ASP A 101 2.11 -2.34 10.66
C ASP A 101 1.15 -1.66 11.64
N MET A 102 0.95 -0.35 11.50
CA MET A 102 -0.01 0.39 12.34
C MET A 102 -1.44 -0.11 12.11
N ALA A 103 -1.86 -0.22 10.86
CA ALA A 103 -3.22 -0.63 10.52
C ALA A 103 -3.51 -2.09 10.94
N HIS A 104 -2.67 -3.04 10.53
CA HIS A 104 -2.99 -4.46 10.67
C HIS A 104 -2.47 -5.10 11.96
N LYS A 105 -1.30 -4.68 12.49
CA LYS A 105 -0.75 -5.26 13.71
C LYS A 105 -1.19 -4.53 14.98
N GLN A 106 -1.42 -3.21 14.90
CA GLN A 106 -1.79 -2.40 16.06
C GLN A 106 -3.26 -1.97 16.05
N ASN A 107 -4.01 -2.31 14.98
CA ASN A 107 -5.40 -1.90 14.77
C ASN A 107 -5.61 -0.39 14.90
N VAL A 108 -4.68 0.40 14.36
CA VAL A 108 -4.77 1.85 14.30
C VAL A 108 -5.30 2.25 12.94
N PRO A 109 -6.49 2.85 12.83
CA PRO A 109 -6.98 3.38 11.57
C PRO A 109 -6.02 4.42 11.00
N VAL A 110 -5.77 4.35 9.69
CA VAL A 110 -4.89 5.27 8.98
C VAL A 110 -5.65 5.94 7.84
N LEU A 111 -5.62 7.25 7.79
CA LEU A 111 -6.09 8.04 6.66
C LEU A 111 -4.91 8.75 6.03
N PHE A 112 -4.69 8.57 4.75
CA PHE A 112 -3.68 9.36 4.05
C PHE A 112 -4.19 9.89 2.70
N SER A 113 -3.66 11.02 2.28
CA SER A 113 -3.85 11.55 0.94
C SER A 113 -2.71 11.09 0.03
N SER A 114 -3.01 10.88 -1.25
CA SER A 114 -2.01 10.67 -2.29
C SER A 114 -2.57 11.03 -3.66
N HIS A 115 -1.72 11.51 -4.55
CA HIS A 115 -2.01 11.65 -5.97
C HIS A 115 -1.44 10.49 -6.80
N ASP A 116 -0.67 9.59 -6.19
CA ASP A 116 -0.12 8.39 -6.81
C ASP A 116 -1.05 7.20 -6.58
N LEU A 117 -1.75 6.78 -7.63
CA LEU A 117 -2.73 5.68 -7.57
C LEU A 117 -2.06 4.33 -7.27
N ASP A 118 -0.80 4.14 -7.66
CA ASP A 118 -0.08 2.88 -7.37
C ASP A 118 0.17 2.72 -5.88
N ASP A 119 0.50 3.82 -5.17
CA ASP A 119 0.66 3.79 -3.72
C ASP A 119 -0.65 3.49 -3.00
N VAL A 120 -1.75 4.08 -3.48
CA VAL A 120 -3.09 3.84 -2.92
C VAL A 120 -3.51 2.39 -3.15
N ASP A 121 -3.34 1.88 -4.36
CA ASP A 121 -3.66 0.49 -4.72
C ASP A 121 -2.88 -0.54 -3.90
N GLU A 122 -1.68 -0.20 -3.50
CA GLU A 122 -0.80 -1.15 -2.81
C GLU A 122 -1.16 -1.36 -1.34
N ILE A 123 -1.61 -0.30 -0.65
CA ILE A 123 -1.73 -0.34 0.81
C ILE A 123 -3.10 0.03 1.36
N CYS A 124 -4.05 0.52 0.55
CA CYS A 124 -5.36 0.95 1.03
C CYS A 124 -6.41 -0.15 0.97
N ASP A 125 -7.24 -0.26 2.02
CA ASP A 125 -8.44 -1.11 2.03
C ASP A 125 -9.66 -0.37 1.44
N ARG A 126 -9.63 0.96 1.41
CA ARG A 126 -10.73 1.81 0.93
C ARG A 126 -10.19 3.09 0.31
N VAL A 127 -10.82 3.53 -0.76
CA VAL A 127 -10.48 4.77 -1.44
C VAL A 127 -11.67 5.73 -1.48
N VAL A 128 -11.36 7.01 -1.24
CA VAL A 128 -12.29 8.12 -1.46
C VAL A 128 -11.63 9.08 -2.44
N MET A 129 -12.25 9.30 -3.59
CA MET A 129 -11.78 10.27 -4.58
C MET A 129 -12.55 11.58 -4.44
N ILE A 130 -11.80 12.67 -4.37
CA ILE A 130 -12.33 14.03 -4.31
C ILE A 130 -11.83 14.81 -5.52
N SER A 131 -12.73 15.46 -6.23
CA SER A 131 -12.41 16.35 -7.35
C SER A 131 -13.28 17.59 -7.29
N LYS A 132 -12.65 18.76 -7.42
CA LYS A 132 -13.34 20.08 -7.38
C LYS A 132 -14.28 20.25 -6.18
N GLY A 133 -13.83 19.77 -5.00
CA GLY A 133 -14.59 19.84 -3.75
C GLY A 133 -15.74 18.83 -3.62
N ASN A 134 -15.93 17.94 -4.59
CA ASN A 134 -16.99 16.93 -4.58
C ASN A 134 -16.42 15.52 -4.48
N LYS A 135 -17.07 14.67 -3.68
CA LYS A 135 -16.78 13.25 -3.61
C LYS A 135 -17.22 12.57 -4.91
N GLN A 136 -16.29 12.02 -5.66
CA GLN A 136 -16.52 11.32 -6.92
C GLN A 136 -16.68 9.82 -6.75
N LEU A 137 -15.89 9.25 -5.81
CA LEU A 137 -15.85 7.82 -5.53
C LEU A 137 -15.70 7.60 -4.03
N ASP A 138 -16.30 6.52 -3.54
CA ASP A 138 -16.13 6.05 -2.17
C ASP A 138 -16.42 4.55 -2.14
N GLN A 139 -15.37 3.72 -2.14
CA GLN A 139 -15.52 2.27 -2.20
C GLN A 139 -14.38 1.53 -1.54
N PRO A 140 -14.59 0.28 -1.08
CA PRO A 140 -13.49 -0.61 -0.70
C PRO A 140 -12.64 -0.94 -1.93
N LEU A 141 -11.33 -1.15 -1.71
CA LEU A 141 -10.42 -1.69 -2.71
C LEU A 141 -10.36 -3.20 -2.55
N GLU A 142 -10.78 -3.89 -3.59
CA GLU A 142 -10.62 -5.33 -3.66
C GLU A 142 -9.29 -5.65 -4.34
N HIS A 143 -8.30 -6.07 -3.57
CA HIS A 143 -6.98 -6.52 -4.09
C HIS A 143 -7.08 -7.87 -4.80
N LYS A 144 -8.14 -8.06 -5.60
CA LYS A 144 -8.31 -9.29 -6.37
C LYS A 144 -7.40 -9.27 -7.58
N GLN A 145 -6.67 -10.33 -7.73
CA GLN A 145 -5.90 -10.58 -8.95
C GLN A 145 -6.79 -11.28 -9.96
N THR A 146 -6.76 -10.83 -11.19
CA THR A 146 -7.38 -11.54 -12.31
C THR A 146 -6.30 -12.27 -13.08
N TYR A 147 -6.39 -13.57 -13.07
CA TYR A 147 -5.52 -14.45 -13.82
C TYR A 147 -6.11 -14.67 -15.21
N THR A 148 -5.30 -14.53 -16.24
CA THR A 148 -5.71 -14.78 -17.61
C THR A 148 -4.81 -15.85 -18.22
N VAL A 149 -5.44 -16.94 -18.67
CA VAL A 149 -4.79 -17.99 -19.43
C VAL A 149 -5.17 -17.83 -20.89
N LYS A 150 -4.18 -17.70 -21.77
CA LYS A 150 -4.37 -17.68 -23.22
C LYS A 150 -4.18 -19.08 -23.77
N ILE A 151 -5.08 -19.49 -24.67
CA ILE A 151 -5.12 -20.84 -25.26
C ILE A 151 -4.84 -20.73 -26.75
N GLU A 152 -4.16 -21.73 -27.32
CA GLU A 152 -3.79 -21.76 -28.73
C GLU A 152 -5.00 -21.75 -29.68
N ARG A 153 -6.12 -22.34 -29.25
CA ARG A 153 -7.35 -22.44 -30.07
C ARG A 153 -8.57 -22.19 -29.21
N THR A 154 -9.61 -21.67 -29.81
CA THR A 154 -10.94 -21.54 -29.18
C THR A 154 -11.43 -22.86 -28.62
N ILE A 155 -11.91 -22.88 -27.38
CA ILE A 155 -12.42 -24.06 -26.71
C ILE A 155 -13.90 -24.29 -27.06
N SER A 156 -14.22 -25.56 -27.25
CA SER A 156 -15.60 -25.99 -27.48
C SER A 156 -16.47 -25.87 -26.21
N ASP A 157 -17.78 -25.82 -26.38
CA ASP A 157 -18.71 -25.71 -25.25
C ASP A 157 -18.63 -26.89 -24.29
N ASP A 158 -18.24 -28.07 -24.77
CA ASP A 158 -18.03 -29.26 -23.91
C ASP A 158 -16.84 -29.08 -22.97
N ILE A 159 -15.78 -28.41 -23.44
CA ILE A 159 -14.62 -28.10 -22.60
C ILE A 159 -14.99 -27.04 -21.59
N LYS A 160 -15.74 -26.00 -22.00
CA LYS A 160 -16.25 -24.97 -21.09
C LYS A 160 -17.09 -25.58 -19.97
N ARG A 161 -18.00 -26.52 -20.29
CA ARG A 161 -18.79 -27.23 -19.27
C ARG A 161 -17.91 -28.04 -18.32
N SER A 162 -16.95 -28.80 -18.83
CA SER A 162 -16.03 -29.55 -17.98
C SER A 162 -15.19 -28.67 -17.05
N LEU A 163 -14.86 -27.48 -17.49
CA LEU A 163 -14.17 -26.48 -16.66
C LEU A 163 -15.10 -25.87 -15.60
N LEU A 164 -16.34 -25.51 -15.97
CA LEU A 164 -17.33 -24.95 -15.05
C LEU A 164 -17.83 -25.93 -13.99
N GLU A 165 -17.82 -27.26 -14.28
CA GLU A 165 -18.14 -28.29 -13.28
C GLU A 165 -17.17 -28.32 -12.11
N LYS A 166 -15.90 -27.95 -12.34
CA LYS A 166 -14.86 -27.92 -11.32
C LYS A 166 -14.55 -26.53 -10.78
N CYS A 167 -14.83 -25.50 -11.56
CA CYS A 167 -14.42 -24.14 -11.29
C CYS A 167 -15.59 -23.19 -11.59
N SER A 168 -16.24 -22.65 -10.56
CA SER A 168 -17.47 -21.87 -10.70
C SER A 168 -17.27 -20.42 -11.16
N ASP A 169 -16.05 -19.88 -11.09
CA ASP A 169 -15.76 -18.44 -11.34
C ASP A 169 -14.86 -18.24 -12.58
N LEU A 170 -15.20 -18.92 -13.68
CA LEU A 170 -14.48 -18.78 -14.93
C LEU A 170 -15.23 -17.89 -15.91
N ARG A 171 -14.52 -16.96 -16.54
CA ARG A 171 -15.00 -16.16 -17.67
C ARG A 171 -14.26 -16.55 -18.93
N PHE A 172 -14.99 -16.83 -19.99
CA PHE A 172 -14.44 -17.27 -21.28
C PHE A 172 -14.56 -16.15 -22.30
N PHE A 173 -13.43 -15.89 -22.96
CA PHE A 173 -13.36 -15.01 -24.12
C PHE A 173 -12.65 -15.79 -25.21
N GLU A 174 -13.01 -15.64 -26.45
CA GLU A 174 -12.50 -16.38 -27.62
C GLU A 174 -11.33 -17.36 -27.38
N ASP A 175 -10.14 -16.83 -27.08
CA ASP A 175 -8.90 -17.57 -26.83
C ASP A 175 -8.39 -17.43 -25.39
N LYS A 176 -9.21 -16.90 -24.43
CA LYS A 176 -8.78 -16.62 -23.06
C LYS A 176 -9.76 -17.15 -22.02
N ILE A 177 -9.21 -17.62 -20.90
CA ILE A 177 -9.95 -17.94 -19.69
C ILE A 177 -9.47 -16.99 -18.59
N MET A 178 -10.40 -16.29 -17.95
CA MET A 178 -10.12 -15.39 -16.83
C MET A 178 -10.75 -15.94 -15.56
N PHE A 179 -10.04 -15.81 -14.44
CA PHE A 179 -10.46 -16.29 -13.11
C PHE A 179 -9.74 -15.51 -12.01
N GLN A 180 -10.21 -15.65 -10.76
CA GLN A 180 -9.66 -14.90 -9.62
C GLN A 180 -8.89 -15.77 -8.61
N ASP A 181 -9.12 -17.06 -8.60
CA ASP A 181 -8.47 -18.01 -7.68
C ASP A 181 -7.25 -18.67 -8.35
N GLU A 182 -6.04 -18.33 -7.86
CA GLU A 182 -4.77 -18.85 -8.36
C GLU A 182 -4.70 -20.38 -8.35
N THR A 183 -5.35 -21.03 -7.38
CA THR A 183 -5.33 -22.49 -7.24
C THR A 183 -5.94 -23.21 -8.43
N LEU A 184 -6.83 -22.54 -9.17
CA LEU A 184 -7.50 -23.09 -10.35
C LEU A 184 -6.57 -23.29 -11.55
N ILE A 185 -5.40 -22.66 -11.59
CA ILE A 185 -4.44 -22.75 -12.71
C ILE A 185 -4.12 -24.21 -13.04
N ILE A 186 -3.82 -25.00 -11.99
CA ILE A 186 -3.42 -26.41 -12.16
C ILE A 186 -4.57 -27.24 -12.72
N ASP A 187 -5.79 -27.03 -12.26
CA ASP A 187 -6.95 -27.79 -12.71
C ASP A 187 -7.36 -27.39 -14.12
N ILE A 188 -7.32 -26.11 -14.44
CA ILE A 188 -7.54 -25.60 -15.80
C ILE A 188 -6.53 -26.23 -16.77
N GLN A 189 -5.24 -26.22 -16.40
CA GLN A 189 -4.18 -26.79 -17.23
C GLN A 189 -4.38 -28.28 -17.46
N LYS A 190 -4.73 -29.07 -16.42
CA LYS A 190 -4.98 -30.51 -16.53
C LYS A 190 -6.13 -30.82 -17.48
N ILE A 191 -7.26 -30.10 -17.33
CA ILE A 191 -8.44 -30.32 -18.17
C ILE A 191 -8.15 -29.97 -19.62
N LEU A 192 -7.48 -28.84 -19.87
CA LEU A 192 -7.10 -28.41 -21.22
C LEU A 192 -6.18 -29.45 -21.88
N LEU A 193 -5.13 -29.90 -21.18
CA LEU A 193 -4.21 -30.92 -21.71
C LEU A 193 -4.90 -32.24 -22.03
N GLN A 194 -5.82 -32.72 -21.18
CA GLN A 194 -6.61 -33.95 -21.43
C GLN A 194 -7.48 -33.85 -22.69
N LYS A 195 -7.87 -32.64 -23.08
CA LYS A 195 -8.68 -32.34 -24.26
C LYS A 195 -7.85 -31.90 -25.47
N GLY A 196 -6.52 -31.99 -25.39
CA GLY A 196 -5.60 -31.63 -26.48
C GLY A 196 -5.43 -30.13 -26.72
N HIS A 197 -5.68 -29.32 -25.72
CA HIS A 197 -5.46 -27.86 -25.75
C HIS A 197 -4.23 -27.46 -24.93
N TYR A 198 -3.49 -26.48 -25.41
CA TYR A 198 -2.29 -26.00 -24.77
C TYR A 198 -2.45 -24.53 -24.34
N ILE A 199 -1.88 -24.19 -23.19
CA ILE A 199 -1.76 -22.81 -22.74
C ILE A 199 -0.57 -22.20 -23.48
N CYS A 200 -0.79 -21.10 -24.19
CA CYS A 200 0.25 -20.38 -24.93
C CYS A 200 0.63 -19.05 -24.27
N GLY A 201 -0.09 -18.63 -23.24
CA GLY A 201 0.22 -17.41 -22.49
C GLY A 201 -0.46 -17.40 -21.13
N PHE A 202 0.19 -16.70 -20.19
CA PHE A 202 -0.33 -16.46 -18.86
C PHE A 202 -0.05 -15.03 -18.47
N SER A 203 -1.03 -14.32 -17.92
CA SER A 203 -0.88 -12.99 -17.37
C SER A 203 -1.68 -12.82 -16.10
N VAL A 204 -1.16 -12.01 -15.20
CA VAL A 204 -1.83 -11.63 -13.95
C VAL A 204 -2.07 -10.13 -14.02
N GLN A 205 -3.32 -9.74 -13.92
CA GLN A 205 -3.71 -8.33 -13.79
C GLN A 205 -4.22 -8.11 -12.37
N LYS A 206 -3.62 -7.17 -11.67
CA LYS A 206 -4.22 -6.61 -10.45
C LYS A 206 -5.33 -5.67 -10.90
N ASN A 207 -6.52 -5.80 -10.32
CA ASN A 207 -7.54 -4.76 -10.46
C ASN A 207 -6.98 -3.51 -9.79
N ASN A 208 -6.46 -2.58 -10.56
CA ASN A 208 -5.86 -1.36 -10.06
C ASN A 208 -6.81 -0.16 -10.27
N LEU A 209 -6.65 0.86 -9.43
CA LEU A 209 -7.43 2.10 -9.53
C LEU A 209 -7.33 2.74 -10.91
N LYS A 210 -6.20 2.60 -11.61
CA LYS A 210 -6.00 3.15 -12.97
C LYS A 210 -7.02 2.62 -13.96
N SER A 211 -7.39 1.34 -13.86
CA SER A 211 -8.41 0.74 -14.73
C SER A 211 -9.82 1.31 -14.49
N LEU A 212 -10.13 1.70 -13.25
CA LEU A 212 -11.40 2.34 -12.90
C LEU A 212 -11.52 3.75 -13.47
N PHE A 213 -10.40 4.41 -13.75
CA PHE A 213 -10.36 5.77 -14.30
C PHE A 213 -10.11 5.82 -15.80
N GLY A 214 -10.07 4.66 -16.50
CA GLY A 214 -9.78 4.62 -17.94
C GLY A 214 -8.38 5.12 -18.29
N MET A 215 -7.44 5.08 -17.33
CA MET A 215 -6.05 5.48 -17.49
C MET A 215 -5.16 4.27 -17.82
N GLU A 216 -5.64 3.36 -18.68
CA GLU A 216 -4.80 2.31 -19.24
C GLU A 216 -3.81 2.95 -20.23
N GLY A 217 -2.53 2.97 -19.84
CA GLY A 217 -1.42 3.41 -20.68
C GLY A 217 -0.90 2.30 -21.59
#